data_b6deeb4e79d4c644041aa03efa26956a
#
_entry.id   b6deeb4e79d4c644041aa03efa26956a
#
_cell.length_a   1.000
_cell.length_b   1.000
_cell.length_c   1.000
_cell.angle_alpha   90.00
_cell.angle_beta   90.00
_cell.angle_gamma   90.00
#
_symmetry.space_group_name_H-M   'P 1'
#
loop_
_entity.id
_entity.type
_entity.pdbx_description
1 polymer ?
#
loop_
_entity_poly.entity_id
_entity_poly.type
_entity_poly.pdbx_seq_one_letter_code
_entity_poly.pdbx_strand_id
1 'polypeptide(L)'
;ISMTEIKNFTATDFEFKEMARLYNLVSHDDKDHPDDVKDDWEIRDKSVIRNRLFLYQDNAVIGYLGYGQGRDKNKQNCYFNIFLDPNFNGNGYRQLLYDKMLPEVQAFSCNRLYMPIYEHQNYDQSKKFLVKNGFKNNFKIRESSLDLENIVLDEYSSLIRKLDSKGIKFYDAKNEMKDFSDHYTKLEELMWNFFQDMPMPEGTSHTRMPFDQFMKYHNRFEEKLYGIEIVAVDGEKYIGSTDIYVMPKSDPYKAWTGSLGVLREYRRQGIATALKVKAFEKLREKGIKQVRTDNEENNPMYLINVALGFKPEPYCFEYQKE
;
A
#
# COMPACT_ATOMS: atom_id res chain seq x y z
N ILE A 1 -27.18 -2.52 -31.85
CA ILE A 1 -27.25 -2.38 -30.38
C ILE A 1 -25.93 -2.90 -29.83
N SER A 2 -25.16 -2.03 -29.21
CA SER A 2 -23.89 -2.41 -28.55
C SER A 2 -24.19 -3.45 -27.43
N MET A 3 -23.47 -4.55 -27.44
CA MET A 3 -23.66 -5.63 -26.48
C MET A 3 -22.73 -5.43 -25.27
N THR A 4 -23.33 -5.29 -24.09
CA THR A 4 -22.60 -5.15 -22.83
C THR A 4 -22.71 -6.44 -22.02
N GLU A 5 -21.57 -6.93 -21.51
CA GLU A 5 -21.50 -8.18 -20.75
C GLU A 5 -20.55 -8.04 -19.57
N ILE A 6 -20.90 -8.66 -18.41
CA ILE A 6 -20.01 -8.77 -17.25
C ILE A 6 -19.53 -10.22 -17.14
N LYS A 7 -18.20 -10.40 -17.06
CA LYS A 7 -17.56 -11.71 -16.88
C LYS A 7 -16.76 -11.77 -15.58
N ASN A 8 -16.72 -12.94 -14.98
CA ASN A 8 -15.84 -13.19 -13.85
C ASN A 8 -14.38 -13.28 -14.31
N PHE A 9 -13.50 -12.81 -13.47
CA PHE A 9 -12.05 -12.90 -13.66
C PHE A 9 -11.57 -14.36 -13.65
N THR A 10 -10.71 -14.71 -14.60
CA THR A 10 -10.17 -16.06 -14.77
C THR A 10 -8.64 -16.11 -14.65
N ALA A 11 -8.01 -14.99 -14.31
CA ALA A 11 -6.57 -14.83 -14.08
C ALA A 11 -5.71 -15.13 -15.33
N THR A 12 -6.20 -14.73 -16.51
CA THR A 12 -5.43 -14.82 -17.75
C THR A 12 -4.45 -13.65 -17.89
N ASP A 13 -3.38 -13.84 -18.65
CA ASP A 13 -2.42 -12.77 -18.95
C ASP A 13 -3.08 -11.58 -19.68
N PHE A 14 -4.12 -11.85 -20.47
CA PHE A 14 -4.92 -10.80 -21.10
C PHE A 14 -5.63 -9.94 -20.05
N GLU A 15 -6.27 -10.55 -19.05
CA GLU A 15 -6.98 -9.82 -18.00
C GLU A 15 -6.02 -8.99 -17.13
N PHE A 16 -4.83 -9.49 -16.82
CA PHE A 16 -3.81 -8.70 -16.11
C PHE A 16 -3.33 -7.50 -16.92
N LYS A 17 -3.17 -7.65 -18.25
CA LYS A 17 -2.85 -6.53 -19.15
C LYS A 17 -3.97 -5.48 -19.16
N GLU A 18 -5.23 -5.92 -19.23
CA GLU A 18 -6.37 -5.01 -19.22
C GLU A 18 -6.54 -4.29 -17.85
N MET A 19 -6.24 -4.97 -16.74
CA MET A 19 -6.22 -4.32 -15.43
C MET A 19 -5.19 -3.19 -15.39
N ALA A 20 -3.94 -3.47 -15.74
CA ALA A 20 -2.88 -2.46 -15.79
C ALA A 20 -3.23 -1.33 -16.77
N ARG A 21 -3.76 -1.64 -17.95
CA ARG A 21 -4.20 -0.63 -18.94
C ARG A 21 -5.26 0.31 -18.35
N LEU A 22 -6.31 -0.22 -17.77
CA LEU A 22 -7.42 0.57 -17.20
C LEU A 22 -6.98 1.40 -16.01
N TYR A 23 -6.14 0.84 -15.14
CA TYR A 23 -5.52 1.59 -14.04
C TYR A 23 -4.71 2.76 -14.58
N ASN A 24 -3.85 2.52 -15.57
CA ASN A 24 -2.97 3.53 -16.16
C ASN A 24 -3.71 4.64 -16.92
N LEU A 25 -4.95 4.40 -17.35
CA LEU A 25 -5.79 5.44 -17.97
C LEU A 25 -6.30 6.46 -16.93
N VAL A 26 -6.46 6.05 -15.68
CA VAL A 26 -7.02 6.90 -14.63
C VAL A 26 -5.96 7.40 -13.63
N SER A 27 -4.88 6.67 -13.45
CA SER A 27 -3.77 7.05 -12.58
C SER A 27 -2.71 7.80 -13.39
N HIS A 28 -2.41 9.05 -12.98
CA HIS A 28 -1.44 9.89 -13.67
C HIS A 28 -0.02 9.74 -13.10
N ASP A 29 0.07 9.54 -11.77
CA ASP A 29 1.35 9.55 -11.05
C ASP A 29 1.93 8.17 -10.82
N ASP A 30 1.09 7.15 -10.76
CA ASP A 30 1.50 5.76 -10.59
C ASP A 30 1.06 4.93 -11.77
N LYS A 31 1.94 4.04 -12.20
CA LYS A 31 1.65 3.13 -13.31
C LYS A 31 1.80 1.70 -12.84
N ASP A 32 0.92 0.85 -13.33
CA ASP A 32 0.99 -0.59 -13.11
C ASP A 32 1.59 -1.29 -14.34
N HIS A 33 2.42 -2.30 -14.08
CA HIS A 33 2.84 -3.26 -15.07
C HIS A 33 2.04 -4.56 -14.89
N PRO A 34 1.60 -5.22 -15.98
CA PRO A 34 0.79 -6.45 -15.88
C PRO A 34 1.42 -7.56 -15.03
N ASP A 35 2.75 -7.69 -15.08
CA ASP A 35 3.45 -8.70 -14.29
C ASP A 35 3.38 -8.39 -12.78
N ASP A 36 3.47 -7.12 -12.38
CA ASP A 36 3.36 -6.72 -10.98
C ASP A 36 1.94 -6.99 -10.45
N VAL A 37 0.93 -6.71 -11.26
CA VAL A 37 -0.48 -7.04 -10.96
C VAL A 37 -0.69 -8.53 -10.81
N LYS A 38 -0.05 -9.34 -11.67
CA LYS A 38 -0.10 -10.80 -11.63
C LYS A 38 0.60 -11.35 -10.38
N ASP A 39 1.80 -10.86 -10.08
CA ASP A 39 2.55 -11.25 -8.89
C ASP A 39 1.75 -10.97 -7.61
N ASP A 40 1.09 -9.82 -7.49
CA ASP A 40 0.19 -9.50 -6.37
C ASP A 40 -0.96 -10.49 -6.23
N TRP A 41 -1.52 -10.90 -7.37
CA TRP A 41 -2.59 -11.90 -7.37
C TRP A 41 -2.11 -13.27 -6.92
N GLU A 42 -0.93 -13.70 -7.33
CA GLU A 42 -0.37 -15.01 -7.03
C GLU A 42 -0.03 -15.20 -5.56
N ILE A 43 0.54 -14.16 -4.92
CA ILE A 43 0.94 -14.22 -3.50
C ILE A 43 -0.17 -13.91 -2.51
N ARG A 44 -1.36 -13.52 -3.00
CA ARG A 44 -2.48 -13.11 -2.13
C ARG A 44 -2.80 -14.15 -1.07
N ASP A 45 -3.25 -13.69 0.05
CA ASP A 45 -3.80 -14.55 1.10
C ASP A 45 -5.10 -15.22 0.59
N LYS A 46 -5.05 -16.55 0.44
CA LYS A 46 -6.19 -17.35 -0.04
C LYS A 46 -7.23 -17.63 1.04
N SER A 47 -6.97 -17.27 2.30
CA SER A 47 -7.93 -17.38 3.39
C SER A 47 -8.99 -16.28 3.38
N VAL A 48 -8.77 -15.21 2.62
CA VAL A 48 -9.74 -14.14 2.38
C VAL A 48 -10.23 -14.15 0.94
N ILE A 49 -11.50 -13.83 0.76
CA ILE A 49 -12.11 -13.79 -0.57
C ILE A 49 -11.60 -12.56 -1.31
N ARG A 50 -11.13 -12.77 -2.52
CA ARG A 50 -10.81 -11.72 -3.50
C ARG A 50 -11.32 -12.14 -4.86
N ASN A 51 -12.01 -11.25 -5.53
CA ASN A 51 -12.57 -11.51 -6.86
C ASN A 51 -12.55 -10.25 -7.73
N ARG A 52 -12.80 -10.41 -9.02
CA ARG A 52 -12.90 -9.32 -9.98
C ARG A 52 -13.99 -9.59 -11.00
N LEU A 53 -14.66 -8.52 -11.44
CA LEU A 53 -15.65 -8.52 -12.50
C LEU A 53 -15.15 -7.66 -13.65
N PHE A 54 -15.13 -8.18 -14.86
CA PHE A 54 -14.74 -7.46 -16.07
C PHE A 54 -15.97 -7.06 -16.85
N LEU A 55 -16.03 -5.80 -17.27
CA LEU A 55 -17.09 -5.25 -18.10
C LEU A 55 -16.60 -5.15 -19.55
N TYR A 56 -17.31 -5.83 -20.42
CA TYR A 56 -17.08 -5.83 -21.86
C TYR A 56 -18.14 -5.02 -22.58
N GLN A 57 -17.75 -4.34 -23.65
CA GLN A 57 -18.63 -3.79 -24.68
C GLN A 57 -18.07 -4.17 -26.04
N ASP A 58 -18.90 -4.84 -26.85
CA ASP A 58 -18.52 -5.31 -28.19
C ASP A 58 -17.17 -6.08 -28.23
N ASN A 59 -16.97 -6.97 -27.26
CA ASN A 59 -15.77 -7.75 -26.99
C ASN A 59 -14.53 -6.98 -26.47
N ALA A 60 -14.60 -5.66 -26.33
CA ALA A 60 -13.54 -4.88 -25.70
C ALA A 60 -13.76 -4.74 -24.19
N VAL A 61 -12.70 -4.85 -23.37
CA VAL A 61 -12.76 -4.56 -21.96
C VAL A 61 -12.82 -3.04 -21.77
N ILE A 62 -13.91 -2.55 -21.18
CA ILE A 62 -14.10 -1.12 -20.91
C ILE A 62 -14.01 -0.75 -19.42
N GLY A 63 -13.95 -1.75 -18.53
CA GLY A 63 -13.79 -1.53 -17.11
C GLY A 63 -13.66 -2.83 -16.33
N TYR A 64 -13.25 -2.72 -15.09
CA TYR A 64 -13.32 -3.81 -14.12
C TYR A 64 -13.63 -3.29 -12.72
N LEU A 65 -14.17 -4.16 -11.89
CA LEU A 65 -14.36 -3.97 -10.47
C LEU A 65 -13.60 -5.07 -9.73
N GLY A 66 -12.69 -4.69 -8.84
CA GLY A 66 -12.05 -5.60 -7.89
C GLY A 66 -12.71 -5.49 -6.53
N TYR A 67 -12.93 -6.62 -5.84
CA TYR A 67 -13.46 -6.63 -4.47
C TYR A 67 -12.90 -7.79 -3.67
N GLY A 68 -12.93 -7.64 -2.34
CA GLY A 68 -12.46 -8.68 -1.44
C GLY A 68 -12.72 -8.36 0.01
N GLN A 69 -12.64 -9.39 0.85
CA GLN A 69 -12.73 -9.26 2.29
C GLN A 69 -11.47 -8.61 2.85
N GLY A 70 -11.62 -7.76 3.87
CA GLY A 70 -10.54 -7.34 4.74
C GLY A 70 -10.01 -8.51 5.59
N ARG A 71 -8.84 -8.31 6.19
CA ARG A 71 -8.23 -9.26 7.15
C ARG A 71 -8.68 -9.04 8.59
N ASP A 72 -9.76 -8.27 8.81
CA ASP A 72 -10.29 -8.09 10.14
C ASP A 72 -10.81 -9.40 10.73
N LYS A 73 -10.85 -9.48 12.06
CA LYS A 73 -11.23 -10.70 12.80
C LYS A 73 -12.56 -11.29 12.36
N ASN A 74 -13.50 -10.44 11.97
CA ASN A 74 -14.87 -10.82 11.66
C ASN A 74 -15.09 -11.06 10.18
N LYS A 75 -14.12 -10.70 9.32
CA LYS A 75 -14.23 -10.76 7.85
C LYS A 75 -15.49 -10.07 7.29
N GLN A 76 -16.00 -9.07 8.02
CA GLN A 76 -17.25 -8.35 7.67
C GLN A 76 -17.02 -7.15 6.77
N ASN A 77 -15.77 -6.71 6.67
CA ASN A 77 -15.38 -5.57 5.85
C ASN A 77 -15.00 -6.05 4.46
N CYS A 78 -15.60 -5.44 3.44
CA CYS A 78 -15.23 -5.64 2.04
C CYS A 78 -14.71 -4.35 1.44
N TYR A 79 -13.60 -4.45 0.75
CA TYR A 79 -12.99 -3.38 -0.03
C TYR A 79 -13.26 -3.63 -1.50
N PHE A 80 -13.57 -2.56 -2.24
CA PHE A 80 -13.72 -2.65 -3.69
C PHE A 80 -13.16 -1.42 -4.39
N ASN A 81 -12.81 -1.58 -5.66
CA ASN A 81 -12.37 -0.52 -6.56
C ASN A 81 -13.01 -0.70 -7.92
N ILE A 82 -13.32 0.40 -8.59
CA ILE A 82 -13.88 0.39 -9.94
C ILE A 82 -12.99 1.23 -10.86
N PHE A 83 -12.43 0.59 -11.85
CA PHE A 83 -11.67 1.24 -12.92
C PHE A 83 -12.45 1.14 -14.22
N LEU A 84 -12.75 2.28 -14.81
CA LEU A 84 -13.51 2.41 -16.04
C LEU A 84 -12.73 3.27 -17.01
N ASP A 85 -12.65 2.84 -18.26
CA ASP A 85 -12.09 3.67 -19.31
C ASP A 85 -12.82 5.02 -19.34
N PRO A 86 -12.11 6.15 -19.27
CA PRO A 86 -12.71 7.48 -19.18
C PRO A 86 -13.71 7.80 -20.29
N ASN A 87 -13.53 7.22 -21.48
CA ASN A 87 -14.46 7.39 -22.61
C ASN A 87 -15.86 6.84 -22.36
N PHE A 88 -16.00 5.97 -21.37
CA PHE A 88 -17.28 5.33 -21.01
C PHE A 88 -17.88 5.88 -19.70
N ASN A 89 -17.33 6.96 -19.18
CA ASN A 89 -17.88 7.62 -18.01
C ASN A 89 -19.27 8.20 -18.29
N GLY A 90 -20.15 8.19 -17.28
CA GLY A 90 -21.52 8.75 -17.40
C GLY A 90 -22.58 7.79 -17.93
N ASN A 91 -22.22 6.62 -18.45
CA ASN A 91 -23.15 5.65 -19.06
C ASN A 91 -23.75 4.64 -18.06
N GLY A 92 -23.61 4.85 -16.77
CA GLY A 92 -24.17 3.95 -15.75
C GLY A 92 -23.34 2.69 -15.47
N TYR A 93 -22.22 2.49 -16.12
CA TYR A 93 -21.40 1.28 -16.03
C TYR A 93 -20.81 1.03 -14.65
N ARG A 94 -20.49 2.08 -13.87
CA ARG A 94 -20.06 1.94 -12.46
C ARG A 94 -21.17 1.31 -11.63
N GLN A 95 -22.42 1.75 -11.83
CA GLN A 95 -23.58 1.21 -11.13
C GLN A 95 -23.81 -0.25 -11.53
N LEU A 96 -23.70 -0.57 -12.81
CA LEU A 96 -23.89 -1.93 -13.33
C LEU A 96 -22.91 -2.93 -12.67
N LEU A 97 -21.63 -2.56 -12.58
CA LEU A 97 -20.61 -3.37 -11.89
C LEU A 97 -20.88 -3.50 -10.40
N TYR A 98 -21.26 -2.40 -9.75
CA TYR A 98 -21.56 -2.37 -8.32
C TYR A 98 -22.79 -3.24 -7.99
N ASP A 99 -23.88 -3.11 -8.75
CA ASP A 99 -25.09 -3.90 -8.56
C ASP A 99 -24.85 -5.40 -8.76
N LYS A 100 -23.91 -5.76 -9.66
CA LYS A 100 -23.49 -7.14 -9.87
C LYS A 100 -22.67 -7.69 -8.70
N MET A 101 -21.81 -6.86 -8.08
CA MET A 101 -21.01 -7.23 -6.92
C MET A 101 -21.84 -7.44 -5.65
N LEU A 102 -22.85 -6.60 -5.41
CA LEU A 102 -23.58 -6.54 -4.13
C LEU A 102 -24.07 -7.91 -3.63
N PRO A 103 -24.78 -8.73 -4.40
CA PRO A 103 -25.23 -10.04 -3.92
C PRO A 103 -24.07 -10.98 -3.60
N GLU A 104 -22.93 -10.85 -4.29
CA GLU A 104 -21.76 -11.68 -4.04
C GLU A 104 -21.11 -11.33 -2.68
N VAL A 105 -20.94 -10.04 -2.37
CA VAL A 105 -20.35 -9.63 -1.07
C VAL A 105 -21.32 -9.90 0.11
N GLN A 106 -22.60 -9.82 -0.11
CA GLN A 106 -23.61 -10.21 0.90
C GLN A 106 -23.55 -11.70 1.22
N ALA A 107 -23.33 -12.54 0.21
CA ALA A 107 -23.14 -13.99 0.40
C ALA A 107 -21.92 -14.34 1.25
N PHE A 108 -20.93 -13.45 1.34
CA PHE A 108 -19.74 -13.60 2.19
C PHE A 108 -19.92 -13.00 3.59
N SER A 109 -21.14 -12.60 3.95
CA SER A 109 -21.43 -11.93 5.22
C SER A 109 -20.73 -10.58 5.40
N CYS A 110 -20.32 -9.95 4.31
CA CYS A 110 -19.80 -8.58 4.35
C CYS A 110 -20.96 -7.61 4.57
N ASN A 111 -20.90 -6.83 5.64
CA ASN A 111 -21.90 -5.85 6.01
C ASN A 111 -21.39 -4.40 5.96
N ARG A 112 -20.08 -4.22 5.70
CA ARG A 112 -19.45 -2.93 5.50
C ARG A 112 -18.65 -2.93 4.22
N LEU A 113 -18.89 -1.91 3.38
CA LEU A 113 -18.22 -1.72 2.12
C LEU A 113 -17.31 -0.48 2.20
N TYR A 114 -16.09 -0.61 1.73
CA TYR A 114 -15.10 0.46 1.67
C TYR A 114 -14.61 0.64 0.24
N MET A 115 -14.49 1.88 -0.19
CA MET A 115 -13.86 2.24 -1.46
C MET A 115 -12.94 3.44 -1.27
N PRO A 116 -11.61 3.28 -1.46
CA PRO A 116 -10.69 4.40 -1.52
C PRO A 116 -10.83 5.12 -2.85
N ILE A 117 -10.78 6.45 -2.83
CA ILE A 117 -10.70 7.29 -4.03
C ILE A 117 -9.62 8.33 -3.88
N TYR A 118 -8.87 8.56 -4.96
CA TYR A 118 -7.72 9.44 -4.97
C TYR A 118 -8.02 10.70 -5.76
N GLU A 119 -7.62 11.87 -5.24
CA GLU A 119 -7.85 13.16 -5.92
C GLU A 119 -7.17 13.25 -7.30
N HIS A 120 -6.06 12.56 -7.50
CA HIS A 120 -5.34 12.50 -8.77
C HIS A 120 -5.89 11.45 -9.76
N GLN A 121 -6.98 10.77 -9.40
CA GLN A 121 -7.70 9.82 -10.26
C GLN A 121 -9.16 10.29 -10.37
N ASN A 122 -9.91 9.93 -11.32
CA ASN A 122 -11.34 10.24 -11.55
C ASN A 122 -12.21 10.55 -10.29
N TYR A 123 -11.71 11.44 -9.42
CA TYR A 123 -12.22 11.71 -8.07
C TYR A 123 -13.69 12.14 -8.08
N ASP A 124 -14.03 13.17 -8.87
CA ASP A 124 -15.38 13.73 -8.86
C ASP A 124 -16.45 12.73 -9.27
N GLN A 125 -16.15 11.89 -10.25
CA GLN A 125 -17.08 10.88 -10.73
C GLN A 125 -17.24 9.74 -9.73
N SER A 126 -16.13 9.30 -9.14
CA SER A 126 -16.15 8.28 -8.08
C SER A 126 -16.88 8.79 -6.85
N LYS A 127 -16.65 10.03 -6.42
CA LYS A 127 -17.34 10.67 -5.30
C LYS A 127 -18.86 10.78 -5.55
N LYS A 128 -19.28 11.28 -6.73
CA LYS A 128 -20.70 11.36 -7.09
C LYS A 128 -21.39 9.99 -7.03
N PHE A 129 -20.72 8.96 -7.56
CA PHE A 129 -21.21 7.59 -7.50
C PHE A 129 -21.36 7.09 -6.07
N LEU A 130 -20.33 7.28 -5.23
CA LEU A 130 -20.34 6.81 -3.84
C LEU A 130 -21.42 7.51 -3.01
N VAL A 131 -21.52 8.84 -3.09
CA VAL A 131 -22.54 9.62 -2.37
C VAL A 131 -23.95 9.20 -2.80
N LYS A 132 -24.20 9.02 -4.11
CA LYS A 132 -25.47 8.52 -4.63
C LYS A 132 -25.86 7.15 -4.05
N ASN A 133 -24.86 6.28 -3.80
CA ASN A 133 -25.06 4.95 -3.24
C ASN A 133 -25.02 4.92 -1.70
N GLY A 134 -25.04 6.07 -1.04
CA GLY A 134 -25.14 6.19 0.42
C GLY A 134 -23.81 6.02 1.18
N PHE A 135 -22.68 6.06 0.48
CA PHE A 135 -21.36 6.05 1.12
C PHE A 135 -21.05 7.40 1.76
N LYS A 136 -20.34 7.35 2.89
CA LYS A 136 -19.82 8.53 3.60
C LYS A 136 -18.30 8.46 3.71
N ASN A 137 -17.62 9.59 3.60
CA ASN A 137 -16.20 9.66 3.89
C ASN A 137 -15.98 9.46 5.39
N ASN A 138 -15.13 8.51 5.76
CA ASN A 138 -14.79 8.21 7.15
C ASN A 138 -13.31 8.35 7.46
N PHE A 139 -12.45 8.35 6.45
CA PHE A 139 -11.01 8.42 6.64
C PHE A 139 -10.34 9.13 5.47
N LYS A 140 -9.26 9.85 5.75
CA LYS A 140 -8.42 10.48 4.71
C LYS A 140 -6.95 10.29 5.01
N ILE A 141 -6.19 10.11 3.96
CA ILE A 141 -4.75 9.91 3.98
C ILE A 141 -4.11 10.98 3.10
N ARG A 142 -3.07 11.62 3.61
CA ARG A 142 -2.24 12.52 2.81
C ARG A 142 -1.09 11.72 2.21
N GLU A 143 -1.01 11.71 0.89
CA GLU A 143 0.18 11.28 0.21
C GLU A 143 1.25 12.39 0.29
N SER A 144 2.51 12.00 0.23
CA SER A 144 3.63 12.92 0.27
C SER A 144 4.79 12.36 -0.56
N SER A 145 5.57 13.24 -1.17
CA SER A 145 6.73 12.87 -1.99
C SER A 145 7.99 13.60 -1.55
N LEU A 146 9.12 12.92 -1.66
CA LEU A 146 10.46 13.47 -1.47
C LEU A 146 11.30 13.19 -2.70
N ASP A 147 11.83 14.25 -3.29
CA ASP A 147 12.90 14.14 -4.25
C ASP A 147 14.21 13.90 -3.51
N LEU A 148 14.82 12.75 -3.72
CA LEU A 148 16.03 12.35 -3.01
C LEU A 148 17.26 13.23 -3.34
N GLU A 149 17.27 13.93 -4.46
CA GLU A 149 18.34 14.87 -4.77
C GLU A 149 18.33 16.10 -3.85
N ASN A 150 17.14 16.46 -3.33
CA ASN A 150 16.95 17.65 -2.51
C ASN A 150 17.22 17.47 -1.02
N ILE A 151 17.36 16.24 -0.51
CA ILE A 151 17.66 16.00 0.91
C ILE A 151 19.18 15.96 1.15
N VAL A 152 19.65 16.70 2.15
CA VAL A 152 21.05 16.69 2.58
C VAL A 152 21.22 15.65 3.69
N LEU A 153 21.57 14.42 3.31
CA LEU A 153 21.67 13.29 4.27
C LEU A 153 22.74 13.51 5.34
N ASP A 154 23.81 14.23 5.02
CA ASP A 154 24.91 14.53 5.95
C ASP A 154 24.49 15.32 7.18
N GLU A 155 23.41 16.10 7.11
CA GLU A 155 22.85 16.83 8.25
C GLU A 155 22.40 15.89 9.39
N TYR A 156 22.09 14.63 9.07
CA TYR A 156 21.67 13.63 10.03
C TYR A 156 22.81 12.80 10.64
N SER A 157 24.06 13.03 10.22
CA SER A 157 25.25 12.28 10.67
C SER A 157 25.46 12.40 12.20
N SER A 158 25.17 13.57 12.79
CA SER A 158 25.26 13.79 14.24
C SER A 158 24.23 12.96 15.00
N LEU A 159 23.02 12.84 14.50
CA LEU A 159 21.97 12.00 15.07
C LEU A 159 22.37 10.52 15.04
N ILE A 160 22.86 10.05 13.90
CA ILE A 160 23.29 8.65 13.74
C ILE A 160 24.44 8.32 14.68
N ARG A 161 25.47 9.18 14.79
CA ARG A 161 26.58 9.00 15.75
C ARG A 161 26.10 8.99 17.21
N LYS A 162 25.13 9.85 17.56
CA LYS A 162 24.53 9.87 18.90
C LYS A 162 23.81 8.57 19.22
N LEU A 163 23.08 7.99 18.29
CA LEU A 163 22.39 6.72 18.46
C LEU A 163 23.42 5.57 18.56
N ASP A 164 24.44 5.58 17.72
CA ASP A 164 25.54 4.61 17.74
C ASP A 164 26.28 4.62 19.10
N SER A 165 26.56 5.81 19.67
CA SER A 165 27.18 5.94 21.00
C SER A 165 26.31 5.40 22.15
N LYS A 166 25.01 5.23 21.93
CA LYS A 166 24.09 4.58 22.88
C LYS A 166 23.95 3.06 22.63
N GLY A 167 24.72 2.50 21.69
CA GLY A 167 24.66 1.09 21.34
C GLY A 167 23.60 0.72 20.30
N ILE A 168 22.85 1.70 19.78
CA ILE A 168 21.84 1.44 18.75
C ILE A 168 22.50 1.37 17.39
N LYS A 169 22.37 0.22 16.73
CA LYS A 169 22.92 -0.07 15.41
C LYS A 169 21.83 -0.17 14.37
N PHE A 170 22.16 0.14 13.12
CA PHE A 170 21.27 0.05 11.97
C PHE A 170 21.84 -0.92 10.95
N TYR A 171 21.05 -1.88 10.52
CA TYR A 171 21.45 -2.94 9.60
C TYR A 171 20.53 -2.95 8.37
N ASP A 172 21.12 -3.16 7.21
CA ASP A 172 20.40 -3.56 6.00
C ASP A 172 20.03 -5.05 6.14
N ALA A 173 18.77 -5.33 6.35
CA ALA A 173 18.28 -6.66 6.69
C ALA A 173 18.73 -7.71 5.67
N LYS A 174 18.55 -7.41 4.38
CA LYS A 174 18.88 -8.32 3.29
C LYS A 174 20.38 -8.64 3.19
N ASN A 175 21.23 -7.65 3.42
CA ASN A 175 22.66 -7.78 3.16
C ASN A 175 23.46 -8.11 4.41
N GLU A 176 23.00 -7.69 5.60
CA GLU A 176 23.77 -7.76 6.84
C GLU A 176 23.20 -8.68 7.91
N MET A 177 21.92 -9.12 7.79
CA MET A 177 21.21 -9.87 8.85
C MET A 177 20.83 -11.30 8.46
N LYS A 178 21.26 -11.80 7.31
CA LYS A 178 20.90 -13.17 6.84
C LYS A 178 21.26 -14.28 7.82
N ASP A 179 22.37 -14.11 8.52
CA ASP A 179 22.91 -15.08 9.47
C ASP A 179 22.48 -14.81 10.93
N PHE A 180 21.64 -13.80 11.17
CA PHE A 180 21.11 -13.54 12.49
C PHE A 180 20.07 -14.59 12.85
N SER A 181 20.26 -15.23 14.00
CA SER A 181 19.32 -16.24 14.48
C SER A 181 17.90 -15.65 14.62
N ASP A 182 16.93 -16.39 14.10
CA ASP A 182 15.51 -16.07 14.16
C ASP A 182 15.14 -14.70 13.58
N HIS A 183 15.94 -14.20 12.60
CA HIS A 183 15.77 -12.87 12.03
C HIS A 183 14.33 -12.57 11.63
N TYR A 184 13.72 -13.40 10.78
CA TYR A 184 12.36 -13.14 10.27
C TYR A 184 11.28 -13.27 11.35
N THR A 185 11.49 -14.12 12.35
CA THR A 185 10.57 -14.22 13.51
C THR A 185 10.64 -12.94 14.35
N LYS A 186 11.84 -12.44 14.63
CA LYS A 186 12.05 -11.18 15.37
C LYS A 186 11.51 -9.98 14.60
N LEU A 187 11.67 -9.98 13.27
CA LEU A 187 11.19 -8.92 12.41
C LEU A 187 9.65 -8.89 12.36
N GLU A 188 9.01 -10.02 12.14
CA GLU A 188 7.53 -10.13 12.14
C GLU A 188 6.95 -9.70 13.49
N GLU A 189 7.55 -10.12 14.60
CA GLU A 189 7.13 -9.72 15.93
C GLU A 189 7.30 -8.22 16.17
N LEU A 190 8.42 -7.62 15.76
CA LEU A 190 8.65 -6.18 15.81
C LEU A 190 7.57 -5.44 15.01
N MET A 191 7.32 -5.85 13.77
CA MET A 191 6.32 -5.24 12.91
C MET A 191 4.92 -5.34 13.51
N TRP A 192 4.54 -6.51 14.04
CA TRP A 192 3.27 -6.67 14.72
C TRP A 192 3.11 -5.73 15.90
N ASN A 193 4.16 -5.54 16.70
CA ASN A 193 4.13 -4.65 17.85
C ASN A 193 3.84 -3.19 17.48
N PHE A 194 4.48 -2.66 16.45
CA PHE A 194 4.23 -1.26 16.09
C PHE A 194 3.01 -1.06 15.17
N PHE A 195 2.58 -2.07 14.41
CA PHE A 195 1.34 -1.98 13.62
C PHE A 195 0.11 -1.74 14.48
N GLN A 196 0.08 -2.26 15.70
CA GLN A 196 -1.03 -2.05 16.64
C GLN A 196 -1.24 -0.57 17.00
N ASP A 197 -0.26 0.29 16.76
CA ASP A 197 -0.32 1.72 17.03
C ASP A 197 -0.67 2.56 15.80
N MET A 198 -0.82 1.95 14.63
CA MET A 198 -1.16 2.69 13.40
C MET A 198 -2.65 3.07 13.42
N PRO A 199 -2.98 4.32 13.04
CA PRO A 199 -4.37 4.73 12.88
C PRO A 199 -5.11 3.83 11.87
N MET A 200 -6.34 3.48 12.20
CA MET A 200 -7.19 2.67 11.34
C MET A 200 -8.54 3.36 11.12
N PRO A 201 -9.17 3.18 9.94
CA PRO A 201 -10.54 3.61 9.72
C PRO A 201 -11.50 3.02 10.76
N GLU A 202 -12.55 3.76 11.09
CA GLU A 202 -13.57 3.29 12.02
C GLU A 202 -14.18 1.96 11.55
N GLY A 203 -14.35 1.04 12.48
CA GLY A 203 -14.91 -0.30 12.20
C GLY A 203 -13.90 -1.30 11.66
N THR A 204 -12.63 -0.94 11.52
CA THR A 204 -11.55 -1.85 11.16
C THR A 204 -10.66 -2.17 12.36
N SER A 205 -9.85 -3.21 12.26
CA SER A 205 -8.92 -3.62 13.31
C SER A 205 -7.69 -4.27 12.72
N HIS A 206 -6.55 -4.08 13.39
CA HIS A 206 -5.33 -4.81 13.04
C HIS A 206 -5.52 -6.31 13.32
N THR A 207 -5.09 -7.12 12.38
CA THR A 207 -5.06 -8.58 12.53
C THR A 207 -3.66 -9.07 12.16
N ARG A 208 -3.05 -9.82 13.07
CA ARG A 208 -1.72 -10.39 12.84
C ARG A 208 -1.78 -11.36 11.65
N MET A 209 -0.88 -11.16 10.72
CA MET A 209 -0.75 -12.04 9.54
C MET A 209 -0.14 -13.37 9.97
N PRO A 210 -0.61 -14.52 9.44
CA PRO A 210 0.08 -15.79 9.63
C PRO A 210 1.52 -15.70 9.13
N PHE A 211 2.46 -16.31 9.84
CA PHE A 211 3.89 -16.21 9.55
C PHE A 211 4.26 -16.69 8.14
N ASP A 212 3.63 -17.77 7.66
CA ASP A 212 3.83 -18.27 6.30
C ASP A 212 3.38 -17.27 5.23
N GLN A 213 2.33 -16.50 5.49
CA GLN A 213 1.87 -15.44 4.61
C GLN A 213 2.79 -14.21 4.69
N PHE A 214 3.30 -13.87 5.87
CA PHE A 214 4.34 -12.86 6.04
C PHE A 214 5.57 -13.19 5.20
N MET A 215 6.05 -14.43 5.25
CA MET A 215 7.20 -14.88 4.47
C MET A 215 6.97 -14.80 2.96
N LYS A 216 5.76 -15.10 2.47
CA LYS A 216 5.45 -14.94 1.03
C LYS A 216 5.58 -13.48 0.56
N TYR A 217 5.05 -12.54 1.35
CA TYR A 217 5.17 -11.11 1.04
C TYR A 217 6.62 -10.64 1.16
N HIS A 218 7.32 -11.10 2.18
CA HIS A 218 8.71 -10.71 2.42
C HIS A 218 9.65 -11.23 1.31
N ASN A 219 9.51 -12.48 0.88
CA ASN A 219 10.26 -13.03 -0.24
C ASN A 219 10.02 -12.24 -1.54
N ARG A 220 8.75 -11.89 -1.83
CA ARG A 220 8.46 -11.03 -2.98
C ARG A 220 9.11 -9.67 -2.86
N PHE A 221 9.03 -9.07 -1.68
CA PHE A 221 9.64 -7.78 -1.39
C PHE A 221 11.16 -7.82 -1.65
N GLU A 222 11.86 -8.83 -1.17
CA GLU A 222 13.30 -8.97 -1.38
C GLU A 222 13.69 -9.33 -2.82
N GLU A 223 12.92 -10.21 -3.47
CA GLU A 223 13.30 -10.80 -4.76
C GLU A 223 12.81 -9.98 -5.96
N LYS A 224 11.60 -9.41 -5.88
CA LYS A 224 10.92 -8.81 -7.03
C LYS A 224 10.76 -7.29 -6.94
N LEU A 225 10.65 -6.72 -5.73
CA LEU A 225 10.32 -5.31 -5.53
C LEU A 225 11.54 -4.43 -5.20
N TYR A 226 12.77 -4.91 -5.37
CA TYR A 226 13.96 -4.18 -4.92
C TYR A 226 13.77 -3.57 -3.52
N GLY A 227 13.29 -4.40 -2.59
CA GLY A 227 13.04 -3.99 -1.23
C GLY A 227 14.33 -3.59 -0.51
N ILE A 228 14.23 -2.52 0.27
CA ILE A 228 15.23 -2.07 1.23
C ILE A 228 14.57 -2.10 2.59
N GLU A 229 15.12 -2.86 3.50
CA GLU A 229 14.66 -2.90 4.87
C GLU A 229 15.81 -2.59 5.81
N ILE A 230 15.66 -1.54 6.60
CA ILE A 230 16.61 -1.15 7.63
C ILE A 230 16.01 -1.48 8.98
N VAL A 231 16.79 -2.21 9.79
CA VAL A 231 16.42 -2.60 11.16
C VAL A 231 17.32 -1.90 12.16
N ALA A 232 16.74 -1.25 13.16
CA ALA A 232 17.44 -0.71 14.30
C ALA A 232 17.46 -1.75 15.42
N VAL A 233 18.65 -1.95 16.01
CA VAL A 233 18.94 -2.99 17.00
C VAL A 233 19.64 -2.38 18.22
N ASP A 234 19.21 -2.77 19.42
CA ASP A 234 19.87 -2.49 20.69
C ASP A 234 20.32 -3.83 21.33
N GLY A 235 21.64 -4.10 21.29
CA GLY A 235 22.17 -5.42 21.57
C GLY A 235 21.62 -6.48 20.61
N GLU A 236 20.80 -7.41 21.11
CA GLU A 236 20.13 -8.43 20.30
C GLU A 236 18.64 -8.10 20.02
N LYS A 237 18.14 -7.01 20.58
CA LYS A 237 16.73 -6.62 20.50
C LYS A 237 16.47 -5.79 19.25
N TYR A 238 15.53 -6.20 18.40
CA TYR A 238 15.01 -5.37 17.32
C TYR A 238 14.09 -4.32 17.90
N ILE A 239 14.36 -3.04 17.66
CA ILE A 239 13.69 -1.91 18.30
C ILE A 239 12.94 -1.02 17.32
N GLY A 240 13.18 -1.15 16.03
CA GLY A 240 12.50 -0.41 14.99
C GLY A 240 12.88 -0.91 13.61
N SER A 241 12.03 -0.70 12.62
CA SER A 241 12.34 -0.97 11.22
C SER A 241 11.63 -0.01 10.29
N THR A 242 12.15 0.09 9.06
CA THR A 242 11.47 0.68 7.92
C THR A 242 11.73 -0.18 6.70
N ASP A 243 10.70 -0.42 5.91
CA ASP A 243 10.80 -1.03 4.60
C ASP A 243 10.38 -0.03 3.51
N ILE A 244 11.14 -0.04 2.43
CA ILE A 244 10.89 0.79 1.24
C ILE A 244 11.09 -0.09 0.02
N TYR A 245 10.20 0.00 -0.94
CA TYR A 245 10.25 -0.83 -2.13
C TYR A 245 10.12 -0.02 -3.42
N VAL A 246 10.66 -0.57 -4.48
CA VAL A 246 10.53 -0.09 -5.86
C VAL A 246 9.80 -1.14 -6.66
N MET A 247 8.88 -0.74 -7.50
CA MET A 247 8.25 -1.60 -8.50
C MET A 247 9.00 -1.46 -9.82
N PRO A 248 10.02 -2.30 -10.10
CA PRO A 248 11.00 -2.02 -11.14
C PRO A 248 10.43 -2.08 -12.56
N LYS A 249 9.30 -2.74 -12.76
CA LYS A 249 8.61 -2.80 -14.05
C LYS A 249 7.59 -1.68 -14.22
N SER A 250 6.98 -1.22 -13.12
CA SER A 250 5.98 -0.15 -13.14
C SER A 250 6.64 1.22 -13.09
N ASP A 251 7.54 1.46 -12.13
CA ASP A 251 8.28 2.71 -12.00
C ASP A 251 9.66 2.49 -11.36
N PRO A 252 10.73 2.32 -12.17
CA PRO A 252 12.06 1.95 -11.67
C PRO A 252 12.78 3.05 -10.90
N TYR A 253 12.28 4.30 -10.91
CA TYR A 253 12.94 5.45 -10.28
C TYR A 253 12.20 5.99 -9.07
N LYS A 254 11.06 5.40 -8.74
CA LYS A 254 10.22 5.79 -7.62
C LYS A 254 10.15 4.65 -6.59
N ALA A 255 10.35 5.01 -5.33
CA ALA A 255 10.19 4.10 -4.21
C ALA A 255 8.95 4.46 -3.38
N TRP A 256 8.35 3.45 -2.76
CA TRP A 256 7.25 3.59 -1.81
C TRP A 256 7.68 3.13 -0.43
N THR A 257 7.37 3.91 0.60
CA THR A 257 7.53 3.47 1.99
C THR A 257 6.42 2.47 2.30
N GLY A 258 6.78 1.27 2.72
CA GLY A 258 5.85 0.24 3.16
C GLY A 258 5.46 0.47 4.62
N SER A 259 6.41 0.31 5.52
CA SER A 259 6.19 0.52 6.96
C SER A 259 7.31 1.32 7.58
N LEU A 260 6.99 1.94 8.72
CA LEU A 260 7.97 2.56 9.61
C LEU A 260 7.43 2.45 11.03
N GLY A 261 8.20 1.86 11.91
CA GLY A 261 7.82 1.78 13.31
C GLY A 261 9.00 1.66 14.25
N VAL A 262 8.78 2.09 15.51
CA VAL A 262 9.73 2.00 16.61
C VAL A 262 8.97 1.57 17.85
N LEU A 263 9.50 0.63 18.62
CA LEU A 263 8.92 0.19 19.89
C LEU A 263 8.68 1.37 20.81
N ARG A 264 7.59 1.35 21.57
CA ARG A 264 7.11 2.49 22.39
C ARG A 264 8.18 3.06 23.31
N GLU A 265 8.93 2.19 23.99
CA GLU A 265 9.99 2.56 24.93
C GLU A 265 11.22 3.21 24.27
N TYR A 266 11.37 3.08 22.97
CA TYR A 266 12.48 3.67 22.19
C TYR A 266 12.08 4.91 21.39
N ARG A 267 10.83 5.34 21.46
CA ARG A 267 10.33 6.51 20.70
C ARG A 267 10.94 7.82 21.19
N ARG A 268 10.80 8.86 20.36
CA ARG A 268 11.27 10.23 20.63
C ARG A 268 12.78 10.37 20.83
N GLN A 269 13.55 9.41 20.32
CA GLN A 269 15.01 9.44 20.33
C GLN A 269 15.63 9.71 18.94
N GLY A 270 14.81 9.91 17.90
CA GLY A 270 15.26 10.13 16.52
C GLY A 270 15.48 8.84 15.71
N ILE A 271 15.16 7.65 16.27
CA ILE A 271 15.40 6.36 15.61
C ILE A 271 14.60 6.26 14.30
N ALA A 272 13.34 6.68 14.28
CA ALA A 272 12.52 6.65 13.05
C ALA A 272 13.12 7.53 11.93
N THR A 273 13.64 8.71 12.27
CA THR A 273 14.36 9.58 11.34
C THR A 273 15.62 8.90 10.81
N ALA A 274 16.44 8.30 11.71
CA ALA A 274 17.65 7.62 11.33
C ALA A 274 17.40 6.40 10.42
N LEU A 275 16.33 5.63 10.68
CA LEU A 275 15.89 4.52 9.83
C LEU A 275 15.61 5.00 8.40
N LYS A 276 14.82 6.07 8.24
CA LYS A 276 14.54 6.66 6.92
C LYS A 276 15.81 7.16 6.22
N VAL A 277 16.66 7.88 6.94
CA VAL A 277 17.91 8.39 6.40
C VAL A 277 18.78 7.26 5.86
N LYS A 278 18.94 6.18 6.64
CA LYS A 278 19.67 4.98 6.21
C LYS A 278 19.06 4.31 4.98
N ALA A 279 17.75 4.24 4.91
CA ALA A 279 17.07 3.72 3.72
C ALA A 279 17.29 4.64 2.50
N PHE A 280 17.26 5.96 2.68
CA PHE A 280 17.48 6.93 1.59
C PHE A 280 18.93 6.90 1.06
N GLU A 281 19.94 6.66 1.92
CA GLU A 281 21.31 6.38 1.50
C GLU A 281 21.34 5.22 0.49
N LYS A 282 20.67 4.10 0.84
CA LYS A 282 20.58 2.90 -0.03
C LYS A 282 19.80 3.14 -1.33
N LEU A 283 18.73 3.91 -1.27
CA LEU A 283 17.97 4.26 -2.47
C LEU A 283 18.79 5.11 -3.45
N ARG A 284 19.56 6.08 -2.95
CA ARG A 284 20.48 6.89 -3.78
C ARG A 284 21.53 6.03 -4.45
N GLU A 285 22.14 5.08 -3.73
CA GLU A 285 23.10 4.12 -4.27
C GLU A 285 22.52 3.33 -5.46
N LYS A 286 21.20 3.08 -5.44
CA LYS A 286 20.45 2.40 -6.52
C LYS A 286 19.94 3.33 -7.63
N GLY A 287 20.22 4.63 -7.55
CA GLY A 287 19.77 5.61 -8.55
C GLY A 287 18.27 5.96 -8.47
N ILE A 288 17.61 5.67 -7.35
CA ILE A 288 16.21 6.06 -7.12
C ILE A 288 16.15 7.57 -6.91
N LYS A 289 15.15 8.22 -7.54
CA LYS A 289 15.04 9.68 -7.55
C LYS A 289 13.98 10.20 -6.59
N GLN A 290 12.89 9.48 -6.40
CA GLN A 290 11.76 9.91 -5.60
C GLN A 290 11.33 8.84 -4.61
N VAL A 291 10.90 9.27 -3.42
CA VAL A 291 10.21 8.44 -2.44
C VAL A 291 8.80 8.98 -2.23
N ARG A 292 7.83 8.09 -2.27
CA ARG A 292 6.42 8.34 -1.93
C ARG A 292 6.09 7.68 -0.59
N THR A 293 5.19 8.29 0.15
CA THR A 293 4.63 7.77 1.39
C THR A 293 3.23 8.30 1.58
N ASP A 294 2.46 7.63 2.40
CA ASP A 294 1.14 8.06 2.80
C ASP A 294 0.99 8.04 4.33
N ASN A 295 0.25 8.97 4.87
CA ASN A 295 -0.04 9.03 6.31
C ASN A 295 -1.39 9.72 6.57
N GLU A 296 -2.07 9.27 7.60
CA GLU A 296 -3.09 10.09 8.24
C GLU A 296 -2.42 11.32 8.85
N GLU A 297 -3.00 12.53 8.66
CA GLU A 297 -2.33 13.81 9.00
C GLU A 297 -2.04 13.99 10.49
N ASN A 298 -2.81 13.36 11.37
CA ASN A 298 -2.55 13.40 12.82
C ASN A 298 -1.53 12.34 13.28
N ASN A 299 -1.08 11.47 12.37
CA ASN A 299 -0.05 10.49 12.67
C ASN A 299 1.30 11.21 12.89
N PRO A 300 1.99 11.01 14.03
CA PRO A 300 3.33 11.59 14.25
C PRO A 300 4.35 11.31 13.15
N MET A 301 4.18 10.23 12.39
CA MET A 301 5.05 9.90 11.25
C MET A 301 4.94 10.93 10.11
N TYR A 302 3.78 11.56 9.94
CA TYR A 302 3.63 12.67 8.99
C TYR A 302 4.58 13.83 9.32
N LEU A 303 4.72 14.19 10.59
CA LEU A 303 5.64 15.25 11.02
C LEU A 303 7.11 14.91 10.75
N ILE A 304 7.49 13.64 10.86
CA ILE A 304 8.84 13.18 10.48
C ILE A 304 9.05 13.35 8.98
N ASN A 305 8.07 13.02 8.17
CA ASN A 305 8.15 13.21 6.71
C ASN A 305 8.29 14.70 6.36
N VAL A 306 7.49 15.57 6.95
CA VAL A 306 7.59 17.02 6.75
C VAL A 306 8.99 17.54 7.13
N ALA A 307 9.53 17.10 8.28
CA ALA A 307 10.86 17.49 8.74
C ALA A 307 11.99 16.97 7.81
N LEU A 308 11.78 15.85 7.12
CA LEU A 308 12.71 15.32 6.12
C LEU A 308 12.56 16.00 4.74
N GLY A 309 11.62 16.93 4.58
CA GLY A 309 11.40 17.68 3.35
C GLY A 309 10.40 17.07 2.38
N PHE A 310 9.60 16.10 2.81
CA PHE A 310 8.49 15.62 1.99
C PHE A 310 7.48 16.73 1.73
N LYS A 311 7.04 16.81 0.50
CA LYS A 311 6.01 17.74 0.04
C LYS A 311 4.66 17.04 -0.01
N PRO A 312 3.57 17.72 0.40
CA PRO A 312 2.24 17.12 0.35
C PRO A 312 1.80 16.92 -1.10
N GLU A 313 1.18 15.77 -1.34
CA GLU A 313 0.53 15.37 -2.59
C GLU A 313 -1.00 15.35 -2.39
N PRO A 314 -1.80 15.08 -3.43
CA PRO A 314 -3.24 14.94 -3.30
C PRO A 314 -3.66 13.89 -2.26
N TYR A 315 -4.89 14.04 -1.75
CA TYR A 315 -5.45 13.10 -0.77
C TYR A 315 -5.96 11.81 -1.40
N CYS A 316 -5.91 10.73 -0.61
CA CYS A 316 -6.77 9.58 -0.71
C CYS A 316 -7.89 9.69 0.35
N PHE A 317 -9.14 9.48 -0.07
CA PHE A 317 -10.31 9.44 0.81
C PHE A 317 -10.89 8.04 0.83
N GLU A 318 -11.15 7.50 2.00
CA GLU A 318 -11.87 6.26 2.13
C GLU A 318 -13.34 6.54 2.42
N TYR A 319 -14.20 5.97 1.59
CA TYR A 319 -15.65 6.04 1.72
C TYR A 319 -16.19 4.70 2.21
N GLN A 320 -17.10 4.77 3.17
CA GLN A 320 -17.72 3.61 3.82
C GLN A 320 -19.22 3.64 3.70
N LYS A 321 -19.80 2.43 3.61
CA LYS A 321 -21.23 2.17 3.73
C LYS A 321 -21.47 0.91 4.55
N GLU A 322 -22.44 0.96 5.48
CA GLU A 322 -22.98 -0.17 6.21
C GLU A 322 -24.17 -0.82 5.48
#